data_bc0230c3458a117bd36201017320bd8f
#
_entry.id   bc0230c3458a117bd36201017320bd8f
#
_cell.length_a   1.000
_cell.length_b   1.000
_cell.length_c   1.000
_cell.angle_alpha   90.00
_cell.angle_beta   90.00
_cell.angle_gamma   90.00
#
_symmetry.space_group_name_H-M   'P 1'
#
loop_
_entity.id
_entity.type
_entity.pdbx_description
1 polymer ?
#
loop_
_entity_poly.entity_id
_entity_poly.type
_entity_poly.pdbx_seq_one_letter_code
_entity_poly.pdbx_strand_id
1 'polypeptide(L)'
;MATLSRMPDERFPRFNRLWTVVALVTVLGLVVGIRIRLLDVPLERDEGEYAYVGQLMLEGVSPYEHVYTMKWPGTHGAYAVIMAVFGQTAAGIHMGLTVITLATALMVFVLARRLAGDFAGVIAAGSYALFSISPSTLGLAAHATHFVVLPALAGILLLQNLDERISALRVFIAGLLLGLAALMKQSGAAFGLFAACWVVWVEIRRPEKHWRRLLLRLGCLALGGLMPLIATCAVLAAFGVFDRFWLWTFHYARAYASIMTLKEGMQLFFQVSEDVFKSAPALWCLSLAGLLLLFCERAMRPWLVFVLGFAGFSFLAICPGLYFRAHYFLLLLPTAALLAGVAASAGLALLARSKFRLNPALLVVLLFCGAGLQMLLKSRDIFFTLSPTRVCMAIHDVNPFPESV
;
A
#
# COMPACT_ATOMS: atom_id res chain seq x y z
N MET A 1 -30.40 13.15 -4.98
CA MET A 1 -29.01 12.62 -5.05
C MET A 1 -29.06 11.19 -4.54
N ALA A 2 -28.89 10.19 -5.42
CA ALA A 2 -28.94 8.78 -5.02
C ALA A 2 -27.86 8.52 -3.99
N THR A 3 -28.25 7.94 -2.88
CA THR A 3 -27.37 7.50 -1.81
C THR A 3 -26.23 6.65 -2.39
N LEU A 4 -24.98 6.96 -2.07
CA LEU A 4 -23.79 6.19 -2.45
C LEU A 4 -23.91 4.69 -2.07
N SER A 5 -24.91 4.32 -1.26
CA SER A 5 -25.20 2.97 -0.78
C SER A 5 -25.90 2.03 -1.80
N ARG A 6 -26.36 2.54 -2.96
CA ARG A 6 -27.05 1.74 -3.97
C ARG A 6 -26.42 1.92 -5.36
N MET A 7 -25.15 1.64 -5.51
CA MET A 7 -24.47 1.54 -6.79
C MET A 7 -23.24 0.64 -6.61
N PRO A 8 -22.91 -0.22 -7.51
CA PRO A 8 -22.87 -0.06 -8.97
C PRO A 8 -23.21 -1.35 -9.77
N ASP A 9 -24.07 -2.21 -9.28
CA ASP A 9 -24.23 -3.57 -9.83
C ASP A 9 -24.79 -3.60 -11.27
N GLU A 10 -25.43 -2.52 -11.73
CA GLU A 10 -26.06 -2.46 -13.07
C GLU A 10 -25.25 -1.71 -14.13
N ARG A 11 -24.19 -0.98 -13.76
CA ARG A 11 -23.45 -0.09 -14.67
C ARG A 11 -22.22 -0.72 -15.33
N PHE A 12 -21.72 -1.79 -14.75
CA PHE A 12 -20.55 -2.53 -15.29
C PHE A 12 -20.93 -3.98 -15.57
N PRO A 13 -20.37 -4.60 -16.61
CA PRO A 13 -20.62 -6.00 -16.93
C PRO A 13 -20.27 -6.88 -15.73
N ARG A 14 -21.22 -7.72 -15.31
CA ARG A 14 -20.98 -8.71 -14.25
C ARG A 14 -20.11 -9.82 -14.81
N PHE A 15 -18.98 -10.04 -14.17
CA PHE A 15 -18.16 -11.22 -14.44
C PHE A 15 -18.72 -12.42 -13.68
N ASN A 16 -18.63 -13.61 -14.30
CA ASN A 16 -18.95 -14.86 -13.61
C ASN A 16 -17.99 -15.02 -12.42
N ARG A 17 -18.54 -15.35 -11.24
CA ARG A 17 -17.75 -15.55 -10.02
C ARG A 17 -16.61 -16.54 -10.19
N LEU A 18 -16.86 -17.63 -10.95
CA LEU A 18 -15.82 -18.64 -11.23
C LEU A 18 -14.62 -18.00 -11.93
N TRP A 19 -14.84 -17.24 -13.00
CA TRP A 19 -13.77 -16.60 -13.76
C TRP A 19 -13.04 -15.52 -12.93
N THR A 20 -13.77 -14.80 -12.06
CA THR A 20 -13.16 -13.85 -11.12
C THR A 20 -12.18 -14.56 -10.17
N VAL A 21 -12.61 -15.69 -9.59
CA VAL A 21 -11.77 -16.48 -8.68
C VAL A 21 -10.58 -17.09 -9.43
N VAL A 22 -10.80 -17.69 -10.59
CA VAL A 22 -9.74 -18.29 -11.40
C VAL A 22 -8.67 -17.24 -11.77
N ALA A 23 -9.09 -16.07 -12.26
CA ALA A 23 -8.17 -15.00 -12.62
C ALA A 23 -7.35 -14.48 -11.41
N LEU A 24 -8.01 -14.27 -10.25
CA LEU A 24 -7.32 -13.90 -9.02
C LEU A 24 -6.31 -14.94 -8.57
N VAL A 25 -6.72 -16.20 -8.51
CA VAL A 25 -5.83 -17.31 -8.11
C VAL A 25 -4.65 -17.43 -9.06
N THR A 26 -4.88 -17.27 -10.37
CA THR A 26 -3.80 -17.35 -11.37
C THR A 26 -2.77 -16.23 -11.17
N VAL A 27 -3.20 -14.95 -11.09
CA VAL A 27 -2.26 -13.84 -11.01
C VAL A 27 -1.59 -13.75 -9.64
N LEU A 28 -2.32 -14.01 -8.56
CA LEU A 28 -1.74 -14.04 -7.21
C LEU A 28 -0.83 -15.25 -7.02
N GLY A 29 -1.20 -16.42 -7.56
CA GLY A 29 -0.39 -17.63 -7.54
C GLY A 29 0.94 -17.47 -8.27
N LEU A 30 0.97 -16.77 -9.41
CA LEU A 30 2.20 -16.42 -10.10
C LEU A 30 3.14 -15.57 -9.22
N VAL A 31 2.61 -14.53 -8.60
CA VAL A 31 3.40 -13.65 -7.72
C VAL A 31 3.88 -14.39 -6.47
N VAL A 32 3.04 -15.24 -5.89
CA VAL A 32 3.43 -16.12 -4.77
C VAL A 32 4.54 -17.07 -5.20
N GLY A 33 4.46 -17.69 -6.36
CA GLY A 33 5.51 -18.57 -6.89
C GLY A 33 6.86 -17.86 -7.02
N ILE A 34 6.86 -16.61 -7.53
CA ILE A 34 8.08 -15.77 -7.60
C ILE A 34 8.61 -15.47 -6.19
N ARG A 35 7.75 -15.08 -5.24
CA ARG A 35 8.16 -14.79 -3.87
C ARG A 35 8.68 -16.01 -3.14
N ILE A 36 8.07 -17.19 -3.31
CA ILE A 36 8.54 -18.46 -2.72
C ILE A 36 9.94 -18.80 -3.24
N ARG A 37 10.18 -18.63 -4.54
CA ARG A 37 11.52 -18.83 -5.12
C ARG A 37 12.58 -17.91 -4.52
N LEU A 38 12.18 -16.72 -4.08
CA LEU A 38 13.06 -15.66 -3.60
C LEU A 38 13.04 -15.50 -2.05
N LEU A 39 12.51 -16.47 -1.30
CA LEU A 39 12.44 -16.41 0.16
C LEU A 39 13.82 -16.27 0.82
N ASP A 40 14.83 -16.92 0.25
CA ASP A 40 16.19 -16.96 0.80
C ASP A 40 17.07 -15.80 0.29
N VAL A 41 16.49 -14.74 -0.28
CA VAL A 41 17.25 -13.53 -0.60
C VAL A 41 17.78 -12.94 0.70
N PRO A 42 19.09 -12.67 0.82
CA PRO A 42 19.66 -12.08 2.03
C PRO A 42 18.98 -10.75 2.38
N LEU A 43 18.80 -10.49 3.68
CA LEU A 43 18.19 -9.27 4.16
C LEU A 43 19.03 -8.06 3.76
N GLU A 44 18.36 -6.99 3.32
CA GLU A 44 19.01 -5.71 3.10
C GLU A 44 19.16 -4.95 4.43
N ARG A 45 19.89 -3.83 4.41
CA ARG A 45 20.23 -3.05 5.60
C ARG A 45 19.04 -2.71 6.50
N ASP A 46 17.94 -2.19 5.93
CA ASP A 46 16.77 -1.79 6.70
C ASP A 46 16.03 -3.02 7.26
N GLU A 47 15.96 -4.12 6.49
CA GLU A 47 15.40 -5.38 6.96
C GLU A 47 16.22 -5.97 8.11
N GLY A 48 17.54 -5.93 8.00
CA GLY A 48 18.46 -6.37 9.06
C GLY A 48 18.26 -5.58 10.35
N GLU A 49 18.12 -4.24 10.26
CA GLU A 49 17.79 -3.40 11.40
C GLU A 49 16.47 -3.82 12.06
N TYR A 50 15.41 -4.02 11.24
CA TYR A 50 14.10 -4.40 11.78
C TYR A 50 14.12 -5.80 12.39
N ALA A 51 14.82 -6.74 11.75
CA ALA A 51 14.96 -8.11 12.25
C ALA A 51 15.70 -8.15 13.59
N TYR A 52 16.81 -7.43 13.70
CA TYR A 52 17.59 -7.36 14.93
C TYR A 52 16.77 -6.77 16.09
N VAL A 53 16.11 -5.64 15.88
CA VAL A 53 15.26 -5.06 16.93
C VAL A 53 14.08 -5.97 17.26
N GLY A 54 13.48 -6.61 16.26
CA GLY A 54 12.41 -7.59 16.45
C GLY A 54 12.87 -8.81 17.26
N GLN A 55 14.10 -9.29 17.04
CA GLN A 55 14.71 -10.36 17.82
C GLN A 55 14.90 -9.95 19.28
N LEU A 56 15.47 -8.78 19.53
CA LEU A 56 15.60 -8.24 20.89
C LEU A 56 14.25 -8.15 21.60
N MET A 57 13.19 -7.73 20.90
CA MET A 57 11.82 -7.70 21.45
C MET A 57 11.33 -9.11 21.84
N LEU A 58 11.66 -10.15 21.08
CA LEU A 58 11.33 -11.55 21.42
C LEU A 58 12.11 -12.06 22.63
N GLU A 59 13.30 -11.51 22.88
CA GLU A 59 14.12 -11.77 24.06
C GLU A 59 13.72 -10.94 25.28
N GLY A 60 12.66 -10.09 25.16
CA GLY A 60 12.16 -9.25 26.24
C GLY A 60 12.90 -7.93 26.40
N VAL A 61 13.79 -7.58 25.47
CA VAL A 61 14.51 -6.30 25.45
C VAL A 61 13.65 -5.26 24.74
N SER A 62 13.50 -4.08 25.37
CA SER A 62 12.68 -3.01 24.80
C SER A 62 13.35 -2.37 23.58
N PRO A 63 12.60 -2.00 22.54
CA PRO A 63 13.13 -1.13 21.47
C PRO A 63 13.73 0.14 22.10
N TYR A 64 14.80 0.67 21.49
CA TYR A 64 15.56 1.84 21.95
C TYR A 64 16.42 1.64 23.21
N GLU A 65 16.43 0.46 23.84
CA GLU A 65 17.29 0.19 25.00
C GLU A 65 18.75 0.05 24.58
N HIS A 66 19.01 -0.83 23.59
CA HIS A 66 20.34 -1.12 23.07
C HIS A 66 20.57 -0.73 21.62
N VAL A 67 19.54 -0.19 20.96
CA VAL A 67 19.58 0.19 19.54
C VAL A 67 19.09 1.61 19.39
N TYR A 68 19.81 2.43 18.64
CA TYR A 68 19.26 3.69 18.17
C TYR A 68 18.54 3.49 16.86
N THR A 69 17.33 4.00 16.72
CA THR A 69 16.57 4.00 15.47
C THR A 69 15.58 5.15 15.45
N MET A 70 15.51 5.88 14.31
CA MET A 70 14.52 6.94 14.12
C MET A 70 13.15 6.42 13.68
N LYS A 71 13.01 5.12 13.54
CA LYS A 71 11.78 4.48 13.07
C LYS A 71 10.87 4.18 14.25
N TRP A 72 9.57 4.26 14.02
CA TRP A 72 8.59 3.95 15.04
C TRP A 72 8.50 2.45 15.27
N PRO A 73 8.12 1.99 16.47
CA PRO A 73 8.29 0.58 16.87
C PRO A 73 7.29 -0.38 16.24
N GLY A 74 6.30 0.12 15.48
CA GLY A 74 5.31 -0.73 14.83
C GLY A 74 5.92 -1.73 13.85
N THR A 75 6.87 -1.29 13.02
CA THR A 75 7.56 -2.19 12.08
C THR A 75 8.40 -3.24 12.81
N HIS A 76 9.13 -2.84 13.86
CA HIS A 76 9.90 -3.78 14.70
C HIS A 76 8.99 -4.83 15.35
N GLY A 77 7.83 -4.39 15.89
CA GLY A 77 6.82 -5.32 16.42
C GLY A 77 6.22 -6.25 15.37
N ALA A 78 6.00 -5.77 14.13
CA ALA A 78 5.56 -6.60 13.03
C ALA A 78 6.61 -7.68 12.68
N TYR A 79 7.89 -7.31 12.65
CA TYR A 79 8.98 -8.27 12.46
C TYR A 79 9.05 -9.29 13.61
N ALA A 80 8.93 -8.86 14.87
CA ALA A 80 8.88 -9.77 16.00
C ALA A 80 7.75 -10.80 15.86
N VAL A 81 6.53 -10.36 15.49
CA VAL A 81 5.39 -11.26 15.25
C VAL A 81 5.66 -12.21 14.08
N ILE A 82 6.18 -11.71 12.95
CA ILE A 82 6.52 -12.54 11.79
C ILE A 82 7.56 -13.59 12.16
N MET A 83 8.63 -13.21 12.83
CA MET A 83 9.70 -14.13 13.24
C MET A 83 9.23 -15.15 14.28
N ALA A 84 8.31 -14.78 15.17
CA ALA A 84 7.71 -15.72 16.11
C ALA A 84 6.85 -16.79 15.40
N VAL A 85 6.20 -16.44 14.26
CA VAL A 85 5.30 -17.35 13.53
C VAL A 85 6.05 -18.17 12.47
N PHE A 86 6.94 -17.51 11.70
CA PHE A 86 7.60 -18.13 10.53
C PHE A 86 9.08 -18.45 10.75
N GLY A 87 9.64 -18.13 11.92
CA GLY A 87 11.05 -18.34 12.25
C GLY A 87 11.93 -17.12 12.00
N GLN A 88 13.03 -17.03 12.76
CA GLN A 88 13.99 -15.92 12.75
C GLN A 88 15.01 -16.10 11.61
N THR A 89 14.52 -16.11 10.37
CA THR A 89 15.33 -16.29 9.16
C THR A 89 14.86 -15.32 8.08
N ALA A 90 15.69 -15.06 7.07
CA ALA A 90 15.30 -14.27 5.90
C ALA A 90 14.04 -14.85 5.24
N ALA A 91 13.99 -16.18 5.05
CA ALA A 91 12.84 -16.88 4.48
C ALA A 91 11.57 -16.68 5.32
N GLY A 92 11.66 -16.73 6.65
CA GLY A 92 10.54 -16.48 7.56
C GLY A 92 9.98 -15.06 7.41
N ILE A 93 10.86 -14.07 7.36
CA ILE A 93 10.51 -12.66 7.18
C ILE A 93 9.83 -12.44 5.82
N HIS A 94 10.38 -12.98 4.74
CA HIS A 94 9.82 -12.86 3.39
C HIS A 94 8.51 -13.66 3.23
N MET A 95 8.32 -14.76 3.98
CA MET A 95 7.04 -15.46 4.04
C MET A 95 5.96 -14.57 4.68
N GLY A 96 6.29 -13.91 5.80
CA GLY A 96 5.40 -12.92 6.43
C GLY A 96 5.05 -11.76 5.47
N LEU A 97 6.05 -11.22 4.75
CA LEU A 97 5.83 -10.22 3.69
C LEU A 97 4.88 -10.74 2.60
N THR A 98 5.03 -12.01 2.19
CA THR A 98 4.17 -12.62 1.18
C THR A 98 2.71 -12.64 1.64
N VAL A 99 2.44 -13.04 2.87
CA VAL A 99 1.09 -13.03 3.47
C VAL A 99 0.52 -11.62 3.50
N ILE A 100 1.29 -10.62 3.95
CA ILE A 100 0.87 -9.21 4.01
C ILE A 100 0.57 -8.67 2.62
N THR A 101 1.41 -8.99 1.63
CA THR A 101 1.20 -8.56 0.24
C THR A 101 -0.06 -9.16 -0.37
N LEU A 102 -0.33 -10.44 -0.12
CA LEU A 102 -1.57 -11.10 -0.57
C LEU A 102 -2.80 -10.49 0.09
N ALA A 103 -2.78 -10.28 1.40
CA ALA A 103 -3.87 -9.62 2.11
C ALA A 103 -4.13 -8.21 1.56
N THR A 104 -3.06 -7.46 1.27
CA THR A 104 -3.14 -6.14 0.66
C THR A 104 -3.74 -6.20 -0.76
N ALA A 105 -3.31 -7.15 -1.60
CA ALA A 105 -3.87 -7.34 -2.94
C ALA A 105 -5.37 -7.66 -2.90
N LEU A 106 -5.81 -8.49 -1.95
CA LEU A 106 -7.23 -8.77 -1.73
C LEU A 106 -8.01 -7.54 -1.24
N MET A 107 -7.41 -6.68 -0.43
CA MET A 107 -8.05 -5.40 -0.04
C MET A 107 -8.14 -4.43 -1.22
N VAL A 108 -7.13 -4.37 -2.09
CA VAL A 108 -7.18 -3.61 -3.35
C VAL A 108 -8.27 -4.17 -4.27
N PHE A 109 -8.42 -5.50 -4.35
CA PHE A 109 -9.55 -6.12 -5.06
C PHE A 109 -10.89 -5.62 -4.54
N VAL A 110 -11.11 -5.70 -3.22
CA VAL A 110 -12.38 -5.27 -2.60
C VAL A 110 -12.64 -3.79 -2.84
N LEU A 111 -11.60 -2.95 -2.71
CA LEU A 111 -11.68 -1.50 -2.93
C LEU A 111 -12.11 -1.19 -4.37
N ALA A 112 -11.40 -1.74 -5.36
CA ALA A 112 -11.68 -1.52 -6.78
C ALA A 112 -13.02 -2.14 -7.21
N ARG A 113 -13.36 -3.32 -6.71
CA ARG A 113 -14.64 -3.98 -6.95
C ARG A 113 -15.82 -3.11 -6.52
N ARG A 114 -15.73 -2.47 -5.34
CA ARG A 114 -16.79 -1.57 -4.85
C ARG A 114 -16.93 -0.29 -5.68
N LEU A 115 -15.89 0.11 -6.39
CA LEU A 115 -15.90 1.31 -7.25
C LEU A 115 -16.38 0.99 -8.67
N ALA A 116 -15.88 -0.10 -9.26
CA ALA A 116 -15.99 -0.34 -10.69
C ALA A 116 -16.24 -1.83 -11.09
N GLY A 117 -16.71 -2.65 -10.14
CA GLY A 117 -17.11 -4.04 -10.38
C GLY A 117 -15.99 -5.06 -10.31
N ASP A 118 -16.34 -6.35 -10.46
CA ASP A 118 -15.43 -7.50 -10.27
C ASP A 118 -14.22 -7.44 -11.21
N PHE A 119 -14.43 -7.01 -12.45
CA PHE A 119 -13.35 -6.92 -13.45
C PHE A 119 -12.27 -5.90 -13.03
N ALA A 120 -12.71 -4.70 -12.59
CA ALA A 120 -11.78 -3.72 -12.01
C ALA A 120 -11.03 -4.28 -10.80
N GLY A 121 -11.72 -5.03 -9.95
CA GLY A 121 -11.12 -5.68 -8.79
C GLY A 121 -9.98 -6.61 -9.17
N VAL A 122 -10.19 -7.51 -10.13
CA VAL A 122 -9.18 -8.47 -10.60
C VAL A 122 -7.96 -7.74 -11.18
N ILE A 123 -8.18 -6.78 -12.08
CA ILE A 123 -7.08 -6.02 -12.70
C ILE A 123 -6.31 -5.20 -11.66
N ALA A 124 -7.01 -4.58 -10.71
CA ALA A 124 -6.37 -3.82 -9.65
C ALA A 124 -5.53 -4.72 -8.71
N ALA A 125 -6.09 -5.86 -8.27
CA ALA A 125 -5.35 -6.80 -7.43
C ALA A 125 -4.12 -7.37 -8.15
N GLY A 126 -4.27 -7.73 -9.42
CA GLY A 126 -3.17 -8.21 -10.26
C GLY A 126 -2.11 -7.14 -10.48
N SER A 127 -2.50 -5.90 -10.77
CA SER A 127 -1.57 -4.76 -10.90
C SER A 127 -0.80 -4.52 -9.61
N TYR A 128 -1.49 -4.51 -8.45
CA TYR A 128 -0.82 -4.36 -7.16
C TYR A 128 0.16 -5.50 -6.88
N ALA A 129 -0.26 -6.74 -7.11
CA ALA A 129 0.59 -7.90 -6.90
C ALA A 129 1.87 -7.85 -7.77
N LEU A 130 1.73 -7.49 -9.06
CA LEU A 130 2.86 -7.31 -9.96
C LEU A 130 3.75 -6.14 -9.52
N PHE A 131 3.21 -4.95 -9.29
CA PHE A 131 3.98 -3.81 -8.81
C PHE A 131 4.74 -4.12 -7.50
N SER A 132 4.13 -4.92 -6.60
CA SER A 132 4.69 -5.26 -5.30
C SER A 132 5.94 -6.15 -5.34
N ILE A 133 6.28 -6.75 -6.49
CA ILE A 133 7.53 -7.50 -6.69
C ILE A 133 8.55 -6.72 -7.52
N SER A 134 8.25 -5.48 -7.89
CA SER A 134 9.15 -4.67 -8.73
C SER A 134 10.48 -4.39 -8.01
N PRO A 135 11.63 -4.71 -8.65
CA PRO A 135 12.94 -4.39 -8.08
C PRO A 135 13.16 -2.88 -7.92
N SER A 136 12.61 -2.06 -8.81
CA SER A 136 12.78 -0.60 -8.76
C SER A 136 12.05 0.09 -7.60
N THR A 137 11.09 -0.59 -6.97
CA THR A 137 10.45 -0.13 -5.73
C THR A 137 10.96 -0.89 -4.51
N LEU A 138 11.97 -1.73 -4.67
CA LEU A 138 12.47 -2.65 -3.64
C LEU A 138 11.34 -3.53 -3.05
N GLY A 139 10.39 -3.93 -3.90
CA GLY A 139 9.16 -4.58 -3.47
C GLY A 139 9.33 -6.01 -2.96
N LEU A 140 10.51 -6.63 -3.18
CA LEU A 140 10.85 -7.95 -2.63
C LEU A 140 11.32 -7.88 -1.18
N ALA A 141 11.85 -6.75 -0.73
CA ALA A 141 12.31 -6.53 0.64
C ALA A 141 11.15 -6.10 1.57
N ALA A 142 11.17 -6.56 2.82
CA ALA A 142 10.10 -6.32 3.80
C ALA A 142 10.20 -4.91 4.44
N HIS A 143 10.25 -3.86 3.61
CA HIS A 143 10.28 -2.49 4.08
C HIS A 143 9.04 -2.07 4.88
N ALA A 144 9.22 -1.15 5.81
CA ALA A 144 8.16 -0.59 6.65
C ALA A 144 6.92 -0.14 5.87
N THR A 145 7.09 0.30 4.62
CA THR A 145 6.02 0.77 3.73
C THR A 145 5.00 -0.33 3.37
N HIS A 146 5.40 -1.60 3.29
CA HIS A 146 4.46 -2.71 3.10
C HIS A 146 3.52 -2.86 4.32
N PHE A 147 4.07 -2.70 5.53
CA PHE A 147 3.31 -2.80 6.78
C PHE A 147 2.38 -1.60 7.00
N VAL A 148 2.66 -0.43 6.39
CA VAL A 148 1.75 0.73 6.37
C VAL A 148 0.51 0.45 5.53
N VAL A 149 0.68 -0.12 4.33
CA VAL A 149 -0.38 -0.19 3.31
C VAL A 149 -1.54 -1.07 3.77
N LEU A 150 -1.26 -2.21 4.40
CA LEU A 150 -2.29 -3.17 4.81
C LEU A 150 -3.30 -2.56 5.81
N PRO A 151 -2.89 -2.03 6.98
CA PRO A 151 -3.83 -1.44 7.93
C PRO A 151 -4.44 -0.13 7.40
N ALA A 152 -3.71 0.65 6.57
CA ALA A 152 -4.27 1.84 5.93
C ALA A 152 -5.45 1.49 5.03
N LEU A 153 -5.31 0.51 4.14
CA LEU A 153 -6.40 0.06 3.27
C LEU A 153 -7.55 -0.53 4.07
N ALA A 154 -7.28 -1.31 5.12
CA ALA A 154 -8.32 -1.85 5.99
C ALA A 154 -9.16 -0.74 6.63
N GLY A 155 -8.53 0.30 7.17
CA GLY A 155 -9.20 1.47 7.73
C GLY A 155 -10.02 2.23 6.68
N ILE A 156 -9.46 2.47 5.50
CA ILE A 156 -10.13 3.15 4.38
C ILE A 156 -11.34 2.34 3.89
N LEU A 157 -11.24 1.02 3.77
CA LEU A 157 -12.33 0.15 3.36
C LEU A 157 -13.52 0.19 4.32
N LEU A 158 -13.28 0.37 5.62
CA LEU A 158 -14.34 0.58 6.61
C LEU A 158 -15.09 1.90 6.41
N LEU A 159 -14.44 2.93 5.86
CA LEU A 159 -14.99 4.26 5.67
C LEU A 159 -15.42 4.56 4.22
N GLN A 160 -15.09 3.70 3.26
CA GLN A 160 -15.36 3.95 1.83
C GLN A 160 -16.84 4.25 1.57
N ASN A 161 -17.75 3.43 2.11
CA ASN A 161 -19.19 3.59 2.00
C ASN A 161 -19.76 4.14 3.32
N LEU A 162 -19.44 5.40 3.62
CA LEU A 162 -19.87 6.06 4.84
C LEU A 162 -21.36 6.46 4.72
N ASP A 163 -22.26 5.60 5.18
CA ASP A 163 -23.70 5.87 5.26
C ASP A 163 -24.11 6.41 6.65
N GLU A 164 -25.42 6.66 6.84
CA GLU A 164 -25.94 7.18 8.12
C GLU A 164 -25.89 6.13 9.23
N ARG A 165 -25.96 4.86 8.88
CA ARG A 165 -26.06 3.72 9.80
C ARG A 165 -24.69 3.24 10.29
N ILE A 166 -23.58 3.81 9.80
CA ILE A 166 -22.24 3.42 10.26
C ILE A 166 -22.11 3.75 11.74
N SER A 167 -21.83 2.71 12.53
CA SER A 167 -21.65 2.83 13.97
C SER A 167 -20.38 3.59 14.34
N ALA A 168 -20.40 4.27 15.48
CA ALA A 168 -19.23 4.93 16.06
C ALA A 168 -18.06 3.95 16.25
N LEU A 169 -18.36 2.71 16.65
CA LEU A 169 -17.36 1.64 16.79
C LEU A 169 -16.63 1.34 15.47
N ARG A 170 -17.34 1.29 14.34
CA ARG A 170 -16.71 1.06 13.02
C ARG A 170 -15.78 2.20 12.63
N VAL A 171 -16.14 3.45 12.93
CA VAL A 171 -15.28 4.61 12.69
C VAL A 171 -14.08 4.60 13.63
N PHE A 172 -14.27 4.22 14.88
CA PHE A 172 -13.18 4.04 15.85
C PHE A 172 -12.18 2.95 15.41
N ILE A 173 -12.69 1.78 14.97
CA ILE A 173 -11.82 0.70 14.44
C ILE A 173 -11.06 1.15 13.19
N ALA A 174 -11.72 1.91 12.31
CA ALA A 174 -11.03 2.49 11.15
C ALA A 174 -9.89 3.43 11.60
N GLY A 175 -10.14 4.28 12.60
CA GLY A 175 -9.11 5.10 13.24
C GLY A 175 -7.96 4.27 13.80
N LEU A 176 -8.28 3.21 14.56
CA LEU A 176 -7.28 2.30 15.14
C LEU A 176 -6.35 1.70 14.08
N LEU A 177 -6.91 1.23 12.95
CA LEU A 177 -6.14 0.69 11.83
C LEU A 177 -5.27 1.76 11.16
N LEU A 178 -5.78 2.99 11.01
CA LEU A 178 -5.02 4.11 10.45
C LEU A 178 -3.92 4.58 11.40
N GLY A 179 -4.16 4.56 12.71
CA GLY A 179 -3.14 4.80 13.73
C GLY A 179 -2.05 3.73 13.72
N LEU A 180 -2.44 2.45 13.54
CA LEU A 180 -1.49 1.37 13.36
C LEU A 180 -0.63 1.56 12.10
N ALA A 181 -1.23 2.01 10.98
CA ALA A 181 -0.47 2.36 9.78
C ALA A 181 0.57 3.46 10.04
N ALA A 182 0.21 4.50 10.79
CA ALA A 182 1.13 5.55 11.20
C ALA A 182 2.23 5.02 12.15
N LEU A 183 1.90 4.07 13.01
CA LEU A 183 2.85 3.43 13.93
C LEU A 183 3.90 2.56 13.18
N MET A 184 3.54 1.98 12.03
CA MET A 184 4.51 1.28 11.15
C MET A 184 5.52 2.26 10.55
N LYS A 185 5.06 3.41 10.08
CA LYS A 185 5.91 4.48 9.57
C LYS A 185 5.13 5.80 9.65
N GLN A 186 5.78 6.88 10.12
CA GLN A 186 5.15 8.19 10.33
C GLN A 186 4.36 8.68 9.10
N SER A 187 4.86 8.39 7.89
CA SER A 187 4.20 8.75 6.63
C SER A 187 2.80 8.12 6.46
N GLY A 188 2.51 7.02 7.18
CA GLY A 188 1.19 6.40 7.22
C GLY A 188 0.09 7.33 7.77
N ALA A 189 0.44 8.37 8.54
CA ALA A 189 -0.50 9.38 9.01
C ALA A 189 -1.24 10.11 7.87
N ALA A 190 -0.65 10.19 6.67
CA ALA A 190 -1.30 10.77 5.50
C ALA A 190 -2.63 10.06 5.16
N PHE A 191 -2.71 8.73 5.34
CA PHE A 191 -3.95 7.97 5.13
C PHE A 191 -5.01 8.27 6.20
N GLY A 192 -4.58 8.57 7.43
CA GLY A 192 -5.48 9.05 8.49
C GLY A 192 -6.07 10.42 8.16
N LEU A 193 -5.24 11.33 7.64
CA LEU A 193 -5.69 12.64 7.15
C LEU A 193 -6.65 12.51 5.96
N PHE A 194 -6.36 11.62 5.00
CA PHE A 194 -7.31 11.29 3.93
C PHE A 194 -8.65 10.86 4.48
N ALA A 195 -8.65 9.94 5.44
CA ALA A 195 -9.88 9.42 6.05
C ALA A 195 -10.68 10.52 6.75
N ALA A 196 -10.01 11.42 7.48
CA ALA A 196 -10.66 12.59 8.10
C ALA A 196 -11.29 13.51 7.05
N CYS A 197 -10.55 13.86 5.99
CA CYS A 197 -11.06 14.66 4.87
C CYS A 197 -12.24 13.97 4.18
N TRP A 198 -12.19 12.65 4.01
CA TRP A 198 -13.29 11.87 3.42
C TRP A 198 -14.55 11.89 4.29
N VAL A 199 -14.40 11.71 5.62
CA VAL A 199 -15.52 11.85 6.57
C VAL A 199 -16.15 13.23 6.48
N VAL A 200 -15.34 14.28 6.51
CA VAL A 200 -15.81 15.67 6.35
C VAL A 200 -16.55 15.87 5.04
N TRP A 201 -15.95 15.43 3.92
CA TRP A 201 -16.54 15.54 2.59
C TRP A 201 -17.91 14.89 2.50
N VAL A 202 -18.03 13.64 2.98
CA VAL A 202 -19.30 12.91 2.93
C VAL A 202 -20.37 13.60 3.80
N GLU A 203 -20.02 14.05 5.00
CA GLU A 203 -20.99 14.69 5.91
C GLU A 203 -21.45 16.07 5.41
N ILE A 204 -20.56 16.88 4.84
CA ILE A 204 -20.93 18.20 4.30
C ILE A 204 -21.82 18.08 3.04
N ARG A 205 -21.69 16.98 2.27
CA ARG A 205 -22.49 16.73 1.08
C ARG A 205 -23.87 16.17 1.35
N ARG A 206 -24.19 15.83 2.60
CA ARG A 206 -25.52 15.36 2.97
C ARG A 206 -26.54 16.49 2.89
N PRO A 207 -27.81 16.17 2.52
CA PRO A 207 -28.89 17.16 2.53
C PRO A 207 -29.12 17.76 3.91
N GLU A 208 -29.16 16.89 4.93
CA GLU A 208 -29.28 17.29 6.33
C GLU A 208 -27.90 17.28 7.00
N LYS A 209 -27.50 18.46 7.46
CA LYS A 209 -26.20 18.67 8.12
C LYS A 209 -26.33 18.43 9.61
N HIS A 210 -25.74 17.36 10.10
CA HIS A 210 -25.71 17.03 11.53
C HIS A 210 -24.30 17.21 12.10
N TRP A 211 -23.97 18.42 12.58
CA TRP A 211 -22.66 18.74 13.13
C TRP A 211 -22.24 17.83 14.30
N ARG A 212 -23.23 17.42 15.13
CA ARG A 212 -22.95 16.47 16.22
C ARG A 212 -22.47 15.12 15.68
N ARG A 213 -23.04 14.63 14.59
CA ARG A 213 -22.60 13.37 13.96
C ARG A 213 -21.21 13.51 13.35
N LEU A 214 -20.93 14.63 12.65
CA LEU A 214 -19.59 14.91 12.13
C LEU A 214 -18.55 14.93 13.25
N LEU A 215 -18.77 15.71 14.31
CA LEU A 215 -17.87 15.79 15.45
C LEU A 215 -17.67 14.44 16.15
N LEU A 216 -18.73 13.67 16.34
CA LEU A 216 -18.65 12.32 16.90
C LEU A 216 -17.77 11.41 16.04
N ARG A 217 -17.98 11.40 14.71
CA ARG A 217 -17.20 10.58 13.78
C ARG A 217 -15.74 10.99 13.75
N LEU A 218 -15.44 12.27 13.69
CA LEU A 218 -14.07 12.78 13.76
C LEU A 218 -13.42 12.48 15.10
N GLY A 219 -14.16 12.62 16.20
CA GLY A 219 -13.70 12.24 17.55
C GLY A 219 -13.40 10.75 17.67
N CYS A 220 -14.28 9.88 17.19
CA CYS A 220 -14.03 8.43 17.16
C CYS A 220 -12.83 8.06 16.27
N LEU A 221 -12.72 8.68 15.10
CA LEU A 221 -11.59 8.46 14.18
C LEU A 221 -10.26 8.89 14.82
N ALA A 222 -10.22 10.07 15.43
CA ALA A 222 -9.04 10.61 16.11
C ALA A 222 -8.66 9.78 17.33
N LEU A 223 -9.64 9.42 18.19
CA LEU A 223 -9.39 8.60 19.36
C LEU A 223 -8.84 7.23 18.97
N GLY A 224 -9.47 6.56 17.99
CA GLY A 224 -8.94 5.31 17.45
C GLY A 224 -7.53 5.48 16.87
N GLY A 225 -7.29 6.55 16.10
CA GLY A 225 -6.00 6.81 15.47
C GLY A 225 -4.86 7.10 16.44
N LEU A 226 -5.16 7.75 17.55
CA LEU A 226 -4.16 8.06 18.58
C LEU A 226 -3.89 6.89 19.53
N MET A 227 -4.85 5.96 19.67
CA MET A 227 -4.74 4.86 20.63
C MET A 227 -3.49 4.00 20.47
N PRO A 228 -3.06 3.56 19.26
CA PRO A 228 -1.83 2.78 19.11
C PRO A 228 -0.59 3.54 19.58
N LEU A 229 -0.50 4.84 19.29
CA LEU A 229 0.61 5.66 19.73
C LEU A 229 0.61 5.87 21.25
N ILE A 230 -0.56 6.16 21.84
CA ILE A 230 -0.71 6.33 23.29
C ILE A 230 -0.32 5.04 24.01
N ALA A 231 -0.82 3.88 23.56
CA ALA A 231 -0.47 2.58 24.13
C ALA A 231 1.04 2.30 24.01
N THR A 232 1.63 2.60 22.87
CA THR A 232 3.09 2.49 22.66
C THR A 232 3.87 3.38 23.62
N CYS A 233 3.51 4.65 23.74
CA CYS A 233 4.16 5.58 24.67
C CYS A 233 4.05 5.10 26.13
N ALA A 234 2.89 4.58 26.54
CA ALA A 234 2.69 4.04 27.88
C ALA A 234 3.58 2.81 28.15
N VAL A 235 3.67 1.90 27.17
CA VAL A 235 4.55 0.72 27.26
C VAL A 235 6.02 1.15 27.36
N LEU A 236 6.49 2.04 26.47
CA LEU A 236 7.88 2.50 26.48
C LEU A 236 8.23 3.28 27.75
N ALA A 237 7.28 4.02 28.32
CA ALA A 237 7.46 4.68 29.61
C ALA A 237 7.57 3.66 30.76
N ALA A 238 6.75 2.60 30.76
CA ALA A 238 6.82 1.52 31.75
C ALA A 238 8.17 0.77 31.70
N PHE A 239 8.77 0.64 30.51
CA PHE A 239 10.12 0.07 30.34
C PHE A 239 11.26 1.10 30.57
N GLY A 240 10.95 2.36 30.89
CA GLY A 240 11.97 3.41 31.17
C GLY A 240 12.75 3.86 29.94
N VAL A 241 12.27 3.61 28.71
CA VAL A 241 12.95 3.96 27.44
C VAL A 241 12.27 5.06 26.66
N PHE A 242 11.24 5.69 27.23
CA PHE A 242 10.45 6.74 26.54
C PHE A 242 11.29 7.93 26.08
N ASP A 243 12.24 8.40 26.91
CA ASP A 243 13.10 9.54 26.55
C ASP A 243 14.00 9.23 25.36
N ARG A 244 14.52 8.01 25.27
CA ARG A 244 15.31 7.53 24.11
C ARG A 244 14.44 7.44 22.86
N PHE A 245 13.23 6.86 22.98
CA PHE A 245 12.25 6.86 21.89
C PHE A 245 11.98 8.28 21.40
N TRP A 246 11.67 9.22 22.30
CA TRP A 246 11.38 10.61 21.93
C TRP A 246 12.57 11.27 21.24
N LEU A 247 13.79 11.11 21.79
CA LEU A 247 15.01 11.64 21.20
C LEU A 247 15.22 11.16 19.77
N TRP A 248 15.14 9.84 19.54
CA TRP A 248 15.44 9.27 18.22
C TRP A 248 14.34 9.48 17.19
N THR A 249 13.08 9.34 17.59
CA THR A 249 11.96 9.32 16.63
C THR A 249 11.37 10.69 16.36
N PHE A 250 11.63 11.69 17.20
CA PHE A 250 11.17 13.08 17.00
C PHE A 250 12.34 14.05 16.81
N HIS A 251 13.26 14.16 17.75
CA HIS A 251 14.35 15.14 17.63
C HIS A 251 15.32 14.79 16.50
N TYR A 252 15.87 13.57 16.51
CA TYR A 252 16.80 13.14 15.49
C TYR A 252 16.10 12.99 14.12
N ALA A 253 14.92 12.38 14.07
CA ALA A 253 14.15 12.25 12.83
C ALA A 253 13.82 13.61 12.19
N ARG A 254 13.51 14.64 12.99
CA ARG A 254 13.31 16.01 12.50
C ARG A 254 14.59 16.59 11.90
N ALA A 255 15.72 16.46 12.60
CA ALA A 255 17.01 16.91 12.08
C ALA A 255 17.37 16.20 10.76
N TYR A 256 17.20 14.88 10.71
CA TYR A 256 17.40 14.09 9.50
C TYR A 256 16.48 14.53 8.34
N ALA A 257 15.19 14.75 8.61
CA ALA A 257 14.22 15.16 7.58
C ALA A 257 14.49 16.57 7.02
N SER A 258 15.23 17.43 7.74
CA SER A 258 15.55 18.78 7.31
C SER A 258 16.86 18.90 6.51
N ILE A 259 17.59 17.82 6.28
CA ILE A 259 18.86 17.83 5.54
C ILE A 259 18.65 18.11 4.06
N MET A 260 17.60 17.53 3.46
CA MET A 260 17.36 17.64 2.03
C MET A 260 16.73 18.99 1.67
N THR A 261 17.31 19.67 0.70
CA THR A 261 16.69 20.86 0.10
C THR A 261 15.58 20.47 -0.86
N LEU A 262 14.66 21.41 -1.13
CA LEU A 262 13.58 21.17 -2.10
C LEU A 262 14.14 20.84 -3.50
N LYS A 263 15.23 21.47 -3.91
CA LYS A 263 15.86 21.24 -5.22
C LYS A 263 16.39 19.81 -5.32
N GLU A 264 17.13 19.35 -4.32
CA GLU A 264 17.66 17.98 -4.27
C GLU A 264 16.53 16.97 -4.20
N GLY A 265 15.50 17.22 -3.38
CA GLY A 265 14.34 16.37 -3.32
C GLY A 265 13.61 16.26 -4.66
N MET A 266 13.44 17.35 -5.41
CA MET A 266 12.84 17.30 -6.74
C MET A 266 13.70 16.48 -7.73
N GLN A 267 15.01 16.63 -7.68
CA GLN A 267 15.92 15.86 -8.55
C GLN A 267 15.79 14.36 -8.24
N LEU A 268 15.83 13.97 -6.97
CA LEU A 268 15.63 12.57 -6.54
C LEU A 268 14.25 12.05 -6.94
N PHE A 269 13.19 12.86 -6.75
CA PHE A 269 11.84 12.47 -7.15
C PHE A 269 11.78 12.12 -8.64
N PHE A 270 12.30 12.96 -9.53
CA PHE A 270 12.27 12.69 -10.96
C PHE A 270 13.12 11.47 -11.33
N GLN A 271 14.33 11.35 -10.78
CA GLN A 271 15.23 10.23 -11.03
C GLN A 271 14.56 8.90 -10.61
N VAL A 272 14.10 8.80 -9.37
CA VAL A 272 13.48 7.56 -8.86
C VAL A 272 12.14 7.28 -9.54
N SER A 273 11.35 8.31 -9.84
CA SER A 273 10.09 8.14 -10.59
C SER A 273 10.34 7.59 -12.00
N GLU A 274 11.42 8.03 -12.67
CA GLU A 274 11.82 7.51 -13.97
C GLU A 274 12.16 6.02 -13.90
N ASP A 275 12.95 5.60 -12.92
CA ASP A 275 13.32 4.20 -12.71
C ASP A 275 12.10 3.33 -12.37
N VAL A 276 11.23 3.82 -11.50
CA VAL A 276 9.97 3.16 -11.14
C VAL A 276 9.06 3.01 -12.36
N PHE A 277 8.90 4.08 -13.16
CA PHE A 277 8.10 4.03 -14.38
C PHE A 277 8.71 3.06 -15.40
N LYS A 278 10.01 3.16 -15.64
CA LYS A 278 10.72 2.30 -16.60
C LYS A 278 10.64 0.81 -16.25
N SER A 279 10.49 0.45 -14.99
CA SER A 279 10.40 -0.96 -14.57
C SER A 279 9.16 -1.69 -15.13
N ALA A 280 8.03 -1.00 -15.21
CA ALA A 280 6.73 -1.55 -15.64
C ALA A 280 5.92 -0.51 -16.44
N PRO A 281 6.45 0.04 -17.56
CA PRO A 281 5.86 1.19 -18.23
C PRO A 281 4.43 0.95 -18.70
N ALA A 282 4.09 -0.23 -19.20
CA ALA A 282 2.74 -0.53 -19.65
C ALA A 282 1.73 -0.57 -18.50
N LEU A 283 2.09 -1.10 -17.32
CA LEU A 283 1.24 -1.06 -16.13
C LEU A 283 1.04 0.38 -15.62
N TRP A 284 2.10 1.19 -15.63
CA TRP A 284 1.99 2.60 -15.25
C TRP A 284 1.16 3.41 -16.26
N CYS A 285 1.33 3.15 -17.56
CA CYS A 285 0.46 3.75 -18.60
C CYS A 285 -1.01 3.36 -18.40
N LEU A 286 -1.28 2.10 -18.00
CA LEU A 286 -2.65 1.67 -17.68
C LEU A 286 -3.21 2.47 -16.48
N SER A 287 -2.41 2.70 -15.45
CA SER A 287 -2.80 3.52 -14.30
C SER A 287 -3.07 4.98 -14.69
N LEU A 288 -2.22 5.57 -15.53
CA LEU A 288 -2.42 6.93 -16.06
C LEU A 288 -3.67 7.03 -16.94
N ALA A 289 -3.92 6.03 -17.79
CA ALA A 289 -5.15 5.92 -18.56
C ALA A 289 -6.39 5.89 -17.64
N GLY A 290 -6.31 5.17 -16.52
CA GLY A 290 -7.36 5.14 -15.50
C GLY A 290 -7.63 6.50 -14.86
N LEU A 291 -6.58 7.28 -14.61
CA LEU A 291 -6.72 8.65 -14.11
C LEU A 291 -7.47 9.53 -15.13
N LEU A 292 -7.15 9.43 -16.42
CA LEU A 292 -7.86 10.17 -17.47
C LEU A 292 -9.33 9.71 -17.60
N LEU A 293 -9.56 8.40 -17.62
CA LEU A 293 -10.90 7.83 -17.76
C LEU A 293 -11.79 8.09 -16.54
N LEU A 294 -11.21 8.33 -15.36
CA LEU A 294 -11.94 8.75 -14.17
C LEU A 294 -12.73 10.06 -14.41
N PHE A 295 -12.19 10.98 -15.22
CA PHE A 295 -12.87 12.22 -15.59
C PHE A 295 -13.88 12.03 -16.75
N CYS A 296 -13.57 11.15 -17.68
CA CYS A 296 -14.37 10.97 -18.91
C CYS A 296 -15.60 10.09 -18.67
N GLU A 297 -15.50 9.03 -17.85
CA GLU A 297 -16.60 8.09 -17.66
C GLU A 297 -17.57 8.56 -16.58
N ARG A 298 -18.83 8.82 -16.98
CA ARG A 298 -19.87 9.32 -16.08
C ARG A 298 -20.14 8.40 -14.88
N ALA A 299 -19.98 7.10 -15.06
CA ALA A 299 -20.18 6.12 -13.99
C ALA A 299 -19.15 6.26 -12.86
N MET A 300 -17.97 6.83 -13.15
CA MET A 300 -16.88 7.06 -12.18
C MET A 300 -17.01 8.37 -11.41
N ARG A 301 -17.80 9.33 -11.88
CA ARG A 301 -17.94 10.67 -11.25
C ARG A 301 -18.28 10.65 -9.75
N PRO A 302 -19.12 9.74 -9.23
CA PRO A 302 -19.37 9.67 -7.78
C PRO A 302 -18.12 9.38 -6.95
N TRP A 303 -17.14 8.69 -7.53
CA TRP A 303 -15.91 8.27 -6.89
C TRP A 303 -14.71 9.19 -7.16
N LEU A 304 -14.89 10.21 -8.00
CA LEU A 304 -13.83 11.12 -8.42
C LEU A 304 -13.06 11.70 -7.22
N VAL A 305 -13.78 12.27 -6.25
CA VAL A 305 -13.16 12.91 -5.07
C VAL A 305 -12.47 11.88 -4.18
N PHE A 306 -13.06 10.68 -4.02
CA PHE A 306 -12.44 9.61 -3.26
C PHE A 306 -11.11 9.16 -3.89
N VAL A 307 -11.12 8.87 -5.19
CA VAL A 307 -9.93 8.37 -5.89
C VAL A 307 -8.84 9.44 -5.99
N LEU A 308 -9.20 10.69 -6.33
CA LEU A 308 -8.23 11.79 -6.36
C LEU A 308 -7.69 12.13 -4.97
N GLY A 309 -8.54 12.12 -3.94
CA GLY A 309 -8.12 12.31 -2.55
C GLY A 309 -7.16 11.20 -2.13
N PHE A 310 -7.52 9.93 -2.38
CA PHE A 310 -6.65 8.81 -2.07
C PHE A 310 -5.30 8.89 -2.80
N ALA A 311 -5.31 9.27 -4.10
CA ALA A 311 -4.09 9.50 -4.88
C ALA A 311 -3.23 10.63 -4.30
N GLY A 312 -3.85 11.77 -4.00
CA GLY A 312 -3.15 12.93 -3.44
C GLY A 312 -2.51 12.64 -2.08
N PHE A 313 -3.22 11.95 -1.17
CA PHE A 313 -2.68 11.59 0.13
C PHE A 313 -1.67 10.42 0.06
N SER A 314 -1.81 9.49 -0.90
CA SER A 314 -0.75 8.50 -1.18
C SER A 314 0.53 9.18 -1.67
N PHE A 315 0.40 10.21 -2.51
CA PHE A 315 1.54 11.03 -2.92
C PHE A 315 2.11 11.82 -1.74
N LEU A 316 1.28 12.44 -0.91
CA LEU A 316 1.72 13.11 0.30
C LEU A 316 2.50 12.17 1.23
N ALA A 317 2.13 10.90 1.30
CA ALA A 317 2.80 9.90 2.13
C ALA A 317 4.25 9.60 1.68
N ILE A 318 4.62 9.84 0.43
CA ILE A 318 6.00 9.64 -0.05
C ILE A 318 6.89 10.88 0.11
N CYS A 319 6.30 12.06 0.40
CA CYS A 319 7.03 13.33 0.47
C CYS A 319 7.87 13.57 1.74
N PRO A 320 7.58 13.00 2.93
CA PRO A 320 8.29 13.35 4.15
C PRO A 320 9.80 13.21 4.02
N GLY A 321 10.54 14.26 4.38
CA GLY A 321 11.98 14.34 4.31
C GLY A 321 12.56 14.54 2.90
N LEU A 322 11.74 14.53 1.85
CA LEU A 322 12.12 14.75 0.44
C LEU A 322 13.16 13.75 -0.12
N TYR A 323 13.40 12.63 0.57
CA TYR A 323 14.38 11.63 0.11
C TYR A 323 13.89 10.78 -1.05
N PHE A 324 12.61 10.63 -1.25
CA PHE A 324 11.97 9.84 -2.32
C PHE A 324 12.66 8.49 -2.59
N ARG A 325 13.00 7.77 -1.51
CA ARG A 325 13.61 6.44 -1.62
C ARG A 325 12.68 5.52 -2.43
N ALA A 326 13.27 4.60 -3.19
CA ALA A 326 12.53 3.67 -4.06
C ALA A 326 11.36 2.95 -3.33
N HIS A 327 11.59 2.46 -2.12
CA HIS A 327 10.55 1.78 -1.33
C HIS A 327 9.45 2.73 -0.79
N TYR A 328 9.60 4.07 -0.86
CA TYR A 328 8.48 4.97 -0.51
C TYR A 328 7.36 4.86 -1.55
N PHE A 329 7.70 4.60 -2.81
CA PHE A 329 6.73 4.45 -3.88
C PHE A 329 5.76 3.27 -3.67
N LEU A 330 6.08 2.32 -2.78
CA LEU A 330 5.15 1.28 -2.36
C LEU A 330 3.84 1.85 -1.78
N LEU A 331 3.87 3.05 -1.18
CA LEU A 331 2.68 3.73 -0.68
C LEU A 331 1.76 4.25 -1.80
N LEU A 332 2.27 4.41 -3.03
CA LEU A 332 1.48 4.79 -4.21
C LEU A 332 0.86 3.57 -4.91
N LEU A 333 1.40 2.37 -4.72
CA LEU A 333 0.98 1.19 -5.49
C LEU A 333 -0.51 0.86 -5.37
N PRO A 334 -1.16 0.96 -4.19
CA PRO A 334 -2.61 0.74 -4.11
C PRO A 334 -3.41 1.68 -4.98
N THR A 335 -3.01 2.96 -5.05
CA THR A 335 -3.66 3.96 -5.90
C THR A 335 -3.40 3.69 -7.37
N ALA A 336 -2.16 3.40 -7.76
CA ALA A 336 -1.81 3.05 -9.14
C ALA A 336 -2.59 1.81 -9.61
N ALA A 337 -2.65 0.79 -8.77
CA ALA A 337 -3.40 -0.43 -9.04
C ALA A 337 -4.92 -0.18 -9.15
N LEU A 338 -5.46 0.63 -8.25
CA LEU A 338 -6.88 1.05 -8.31
C LEU A 338 -7.19 1.75 -9.63
N LEU A 339 -6.32 2.68 -10.07
CA LEU A 339 -6.47 3.38 -11.34
C LEU A 339 -6.36 2.43 -12.53
N ALA A 340 -5.47 1.42 -12.50
CA ALA A 340 -5.43 0.38 -13.53
C ALA A 340 -6.75 -0.40 -13.62
N GLY A 341 -7.37 -0.72 -12.48
CA GLY A 341 -8.71 -1.31 -12.42
C GLY A 341 -9.79 -0.40 -13.00
N VAL A 342 -9.74 0.90 -12.70
CA VAL A 342 -10.64 1.91 -13.29
C VAL A 342 -10.46 1.96 -14.80
N ALA A 343 -9.20 1.98 -15.29
CA ALA A 343 -8.90 1.96 -16.73
C ALA A 343 -9.55 0.76 -17.43
N ALA A 344 -9.44 -0.42 -16.81
CA ALA A 344 -9.99 -1.64 -17.36
C ALA A 344 -11.52 -1.59 -17.49
N SER A 345 -12.24 -1.22 -16.43
CA SER A 345 -13.69 -1.18 -16.44
C SER A 345 -14.25 -0.03 -17.26
N ALA A 346 -13.67 1.18 -17.18
CA ALA A 346 -14.08 2.32 -18.00
C ALA A 346 -13.74 2.09 -19.47
N GLY A 347 -12.57 1.53 -19.77
CA GLY A 347 -12.17 1.16 -21.13
C GLY A 347 -13.10 0.10 -21.72
N LEU A 348 -13.47 -0.92 -20.93
CA LEU A 348 -14.47 -1.91 -21.34
C LEU A 348 -15.81 -1.28 -21.68
N ALA A 349 -16.30 -0.35 -20.83
CA ALA A 349 -17.57 0.33 -21.07
C ALA A 349 -17.54 1.22 -22.34
N LEU A 350 -16.42 1.89 -22.60
CA LEU A 350 -16.23 2.70 -23.81
C LEU A 350 -16.16 1.83 -25.08
N LEU A 351 -15.37 0.76 -25.05
CA LEU A 351 -15.24 -0.15 -26.17
C LEU A 351 -16.55 -0.87 -26.50
N ALA A 352 -17.34 -1.24 -25.48
CA ALA A 352 -18.67 -1.85 -25.67
C ALA A 352 -19.68 -0.91 -26.37
N ARG A 353 -19.50 0.41 -26.27
CA ARG A 353 -20.32 1.41 -26.98
C ARG A 353 -19.80 1.70 -28.38
N SER A 354 -18.60 1.27 -28.72
CA SER A 354 -18.01 1.49 -30.04
C SER A 354 -18.41 0.39 -31.02
N LYS A 355 -18.28 0.66 -32.32
CA LYS A 355 -18.49 -0.36 -33.38
C LYS A 355 -17.31 -1.35 -33.52
N PHE A 356 -16.53 -1.52 -32.44
CA PHE A 356 -15.34 -2.37 -32.45
C PHE A 356 -15.74 -3.86 -32.57
N ARG A 357 -15.11 -4.57 -33.50
CA ARG A 357 -15.50 -5.97 -33.84
C ARG A 357 -14.94 -7.03 -32.87
N LEU A 358 -13.89 -6.71 -32.12
CA LEU A 358 -13.30 -7.65 -31.14
C LEU A 358 -14.06 -7.57 -29.83
N ASN A 359 -14.05 -8.68 -29.08
CA ASN A 359 -14.59 -8.70 -27.72
C ASN A 359 -13.82 -7.70 -26.82
N PRO A 360 -14.45 -6.64 -26.32
CA PRO A 360 -13.76 -5.61 -25.54
C PRO A 360 -13.09 -6.15 -24.26
N ALA A 361 -13.71 -7.16 -23.62
CA ALA A 361 -13.13 -7.77 -22.41
C ALA A 361 -11.84 -8.54 -22.75
N LEU A 362 -11.83 -9.26 -23.87
CA LEU A 362 -10.62 -9.97 -24.32
C LEU A 362 -9.48 -8.98 -24.61
N LEU A 363 -9.78 -7.87 -25.28
CA LEU A 363 -8.76 -6.84 -25.57
C LEU A 363 -8.16 -6.27 -24.27
N VAL A 364 -8.98 -5.90 -23.29
CA VAL A 364 -8.48 -5.35 -22.01
C VAL A 364 -7.66 -6.42 -21.26
N VAL A 365 -8.09 -7.69 -21.26
CA VAL A 365 -7.31 -8.78 -20.65
C VAL A 365 -5.97 -8.96 -21.35
N LEU A 366 -5.94 -8.95 -22.69
CA LEU A 366 -4.68 -9.07 -23.45
C LEU A 366 -3.73 -7.89 -23.16
N LEU A 367 -4.25 -6.67 -23.07
CA LEU A 367 -3.45 -5.50 -22.72
C LEU A 367 -2.87 -5.63 -21.29
N PHE A 368 -3.66 -6.07 -20.33
CA PHE A 368 -3.19 -6.31 -18.97
C PHE A 368 -2.15 -7.45 -18.90
N CYS A 369 -2.42 -8.58 -19.55
CA CYS A 369 -1.47 -9.69 -19.61
C CYS A 369 -0.17 -9.30 -20.32
N GLY A 370 -0.27 -8.53 -21.41
CA GLY A 370 0.90 -7.97 -22.11
C GLY A 370 1.71 -7.03 -21.24
N ALA A 371 1.06 -6.16 -20.46
CA ALA A 371 1.73 -5.26 -19.52
C ALA A 371 2.42 -6.03 -18.39
N GLY A 372 1.77 -7.06 -17.84
CA GLY A 372 2.38 -7.94 -16.84
C GLY A 372 3.55 -8.74 -17.40
N LEU A 373 3.39 -9.31 -18.59
CA LEU A 373 4.45 -10.06 -19.27
C LEU A 373 5.66 -9.14 -19.56
N GLN A 374 5.44 -7.92 -20.03
CA GLN A 374 6.53 -6.95 -20.25
C GLN A 374 7.35 -6.74 -18.98
N MET A 375 6.70 -6.53 -17.83
CA MET A 375 7.38 -6.35 -16.55
C MET A 375 8.17 -7.61 -16.16
N LEU A 376 7.57 -8.80 -16.29
CA LEU A 376 8.21 -10.07 -15.95
C LEU A 376 9.42 -10.34 -16.84
N LEU A 377 9.32 -10.10 -18.15
CA LEU A 377 10.42 -10.28 -19.09
C LEU A 377 11.56 -9.29 -18.83
N LYS A 378 11.24 -8.06 -18.46
CA LYS A 378 12.25 -7.04 -18.15
C LYS A 378 13.07 -7.39 -16.92
N SER A 379 12.47 -8.03 -15.93
CA SER A 379 13.11 -8.44 -14.68
C SER A 379 13.30 -9.97 -14.60
N ARG A 380 13.31 -10.67 -15.75
CA ARG A 380 13.33 -12.13 -15.83
C ARG A 380 14.50 -12.75 -15.07
N ASP A 381 15.65 -12.11 -15.12
CA ASP A 381 16.87 -12.65 -14.49
C ASP A 381 16.70 -12.64 -12.95
N ILE A 382 16.16 -11.59 -12.40
CA ILE A 382 15.82 -11.49 -10.97
C ILE A 382 14.78 -12.52 -10.58
N PHE A 383 13.69 -12.64 -11.36
CA PHE A 383 12.56 -13.48 -10.97
C PHE A 383 12.80 -14.97 -11.21
N PHE A 384 13.62 -15.36 -12.21
CA PHE A 384 13.66 -16.75 -12.66
C PHE A 384 15.05 -17.35 -12.80
N THR A 385 16.14 -16.55 -12.91
CA THR A 385 17.47 -17.05 -13.30
C THR A 385 18.49 -16.93 -12.17
N LEU A 386 18.61 -15.75 -11.56
CA LEU A 386 19.63 -15.47 -10.55
C LEU A 386 19.36 -16.25 -9.24
N SER A 387 20.42 -16.69 -8.57
CA SER A 387 20.34 -17.20 -7.21
C SER A 387 19.93 -16.09 -6.23
N PRO A 388 19.33 -16.41 -5.07
CA PRO A 388 18.93 -15.42 -4.08
C PRO A 388 20.02 -14.41 -3.71
N THR A 389 21.25 -14.86 -3.49
CA THR A 389 22.41 -13.98 -3.21
C THR A 389 22.69 -13.03 -4.36
N ARG A 390 22.67 -13.52 -5.61
CA ARG A 390 22.89 -12.67 -6.79
C ARG A 390 21.71 -11.70 -7.02
N VAL A 391 20.50 -12.07 -6.64
CA VAL A 391 19.35 -11.15 -6.66
C VAL A 391 19.57 -10.00 -5.68
N CYS A 392 20.03 -10.28 -4.46
CA CYS A 392 20.36 -9.25 -3.49
C CYS A 392 21.41 -8.28 -4.05
N MET A 393 22.50 -8.80 -4.63
CA MET A 393 23.56 -7.97 -5.24
C MET A 393 23.06 -7.15 -6.42
N ALA A 394 22.18 -7.71 -7.26
CA ALA A 394 21.62 -7.00 -8.42
C ALA A 394 20.65 -5.88 -8.05
N ILE A 395 20.01 -5.95 -6.88
CA ILE A 395 19.03 -4.95 -6.43
C ILE A 395 19.67 -3.88 -5.54
N HIS A 396 20.68 -4.26 -4.74
CA HIS A 396 21.24 -3.44 -3.66
C HIS A 396 22.71 -3.08 -3.85
N ASP A 397 23.22 -3.03 -5.08
CA ASP A 397 24.56 -2.68 -5.62
C ASP A 397 25.76 -2.79 -4.65
N VAL A 398 25.62 -2.40 -3.40
CA VAL A 398 26.66 -2.45 -2.35
C VAL A 398 26.02 -2.98 -1.07
N ASN A 399 25.74 -4.29 -1.04
CA ASN A 399 25.46 -4.97 0.18
C ASN A 399 26.60 -5.95 0.47
N PRO A 400 27.61 -5.58 1.31
CA PRO A 400 28.78 -6.44 1.56
C PRO A 400 28.44 -7.69 2.38
N PHE A 401 27.26 -7.75 2.99
CA PHE A 401 26.86 -8.83 3.91
C PHE A 401 26.59 -10.19 3.26
N PRO A 402 26.08 -10.32 2.00
CA PRO A 402 25.85 -11.63 1.40
C PRO A 402 27.11 -12.46 1.16
N GLU A 403 28.28 -11.81 1.09
CA GLU A 403 29.56 -12.50 0.87
C GLU A 403 30.30 -12.83 2.17
N SER A 404 29.88 -12.26 3.29
CA SER A 404 30.53 -12.42 4.59
C SER A 404 29.82 -13.42 5.52
N VAL A 405 28.72 -13.99 5.07
CA VAL A 405 27.95 -15.05 5.74
C VAL A 405 28.03 -16.30 4.88
#